data_70b7a3ec2d5e0ea44dddfed0746ca007
#
_entry.id   70b7a3ec2d5e0ea44dddfed0746ca007
#
_cell.length_a   1.000
_cell.length_b   1.000
_cell.length_c   1.000
_cell.angle_alpha   90.00
_cell.angle_beta   90.00
_cell.angle_gamma   90.00
#
_symmetry.space_group_name_H-M   'P 1'
#
loop_
_entity.id
_entity.type
_entity.pdbx_description
1 polymer ?
#
loop_
_entity_poly.entity_id
_entity_poly.type
_entity_poly.pdbx_seq_one_letter_code
_entity_poly.pdbx_strand_id
1 'polypeptide(L)'
;MSKKLGTVDSVNQRLLEDEEQWGLESLGLMNSSVWREDPRRLVITLARYKFVSKMLSGMDRVAEIGCGDGFGARIVRQEVGELLITDVDPIFIEQFSKISSPRWPIEAQVNNILEKPLSKRVDAIYSLDVMEHISLADEEIYLKNICLSLNEVGIAIIGMPSLESQVYASPGSKDGHVNCKSGQDLRGVLREYFQYVFMFSMNDELVHTGFFPMAHYLIGICCTPR
;
A
#
# COMPACT_ATOMS: atom_id res chain seq x y z
N MET A 1 -3.64 -46.94 -5.86
CA MET A 1 -2.46 -46.08 -5.55
C MET A 1 -2.34 -45.06 -6.66
N SER A 2 -2.70 -43.79 -6.39
CA SER A 2 -2.49 -42.69 -7.33
C SER A 2 -0.99 -42.49 -7.52
N LYS A 3 -0.50 -42.51 -8.76
CA LYS A 3 0.90 -42.23 -9.09
C LYS A 3 1.19 -40.82 -8.65
N LYS A 4 2.10 -40.63 -7.68
CA LYS A 4 2.55 -39.27 -7.26
C LYS A 4 3.09 -38.58 -8.53
N LEU A 5 2.51 -37.45 -8.91
CA LEU A 5 2.99 -36.65 -10.03
C LEU A 5 4.43 -36.23 -9.70
N GLY A 6 5.36 -36.48 -10.60
CA GLY A 6 6.73 -36.01 -10.53
C GLY A 6 6.98 -35.02 -11.67
N THR A 7 7.94 -34.13 -11.47
CA THR A 7 8.39 -33.20 -12.52
C THR A 7 9.37 -33.88 -13.47
N VAL A 8 9.38 -33.50 -14.75
CA VAL A 8 10.37 -33.99 -15.72
C VAL A 8 11.77 -33.48 -15.37
N ASP A 9 11.85 -32.20 -14.98
CA ASP A 9 13.10 -31.61 -14.46
C ASP A 9 13.13 -31.74 -12.93
N SER A 10 14.14 -32.44 -12.42
CA SER A 10 14.29 -32.68 -10.99
C SER A 10 14.45 -31.41 -10.15
N VAL A 11 14.95 -30.31 -10.73
CA VAL A 11 15.05 -29.00 -10.06
C VAL A 11 13.66 -28.48 -9.63
N ASN A 12 12.61 -28.82 -10.38
CA ASN A 12 11.24 -28.39 -10.09
C ASN A 12 10.53 -29.30 -9.06
N GLN A 13 11.11 -30.43 -8.67
CA GLN A 13 10.47 -31.34 -7.71
C GLN A 13 10.16 -30.66 -6.37
N ARG A 14 11.01 -29.76 -5.93
CA ARG A 14 10.81 -28.93 -4.73
C ARG A 14 9.52 -28.13 -4.76
N LEU A 15 9.06 -27.68 -5.94
CA LEU A 15 7.82 -26.90 -6.06
C LEU A 15 6.58 -27.73 -5.65
N LEU A 16 6.58 -29.04 -5.94
CA LEU A 16 5.52 -29.95 -5.53
C LEU A 16 5.57 -30.23 -4.02
N GLU A 17 6.77 -30.28 -3.46
CA GLU A 17 6.97 -30.43 -2.01
C GLU A 17 6.51 -29.17 -1.26
N ASP A 18 6.83 -28.01 -1.78
CA ASP A 18 6.38 -26.71 -1.25
C ASP A 18 4.84 -26.59 -1.31
N GLU A 19 4.21 -27.03 -2.44
CA GLU A 19 2.75 -27.05 -2.57
C GLU A 19 2.10 -28.05 -1.57
N GLU A 20 2.69 -29.21 -1.38
CA GLU A 20 2.18 -30.21 -0.43
C GLU A 20 2.25 -29.68 1.02
N GLN A 21 3.29 -28.90 1.33
CA GLN A 21 3.53 -28.37 2.67
C GLN A 21 2.75 -27.08 2.97
N TRP A 22 2.68 -26.16 2.01
CA TRP A 22 2.21 -24.78 2.20
C TRP A 22 0.95 -24.44 1.40
N GLY A 23 0.59 -25.26 0.40
CA GLY A 23 -0.45 -24.94 -0.57
C GLY A 23 0.01 -23.89 -1.61
N LEU A 24 -0.93 -23.48 -2.46
CA LEU A 24 -0.72 -22.37 -3.40
C LEU A 24 -1.09 -21.04 -2.75
N GLU A 25 -0.35 -19.99 -3.07
CA GLU A 25 -0.65 -18.64 -2.59
C GLU A 25 -1.92 -18.07 -3.25
N SER A 26 -2.70 -17.32 -2.48
CA SER A 26 -3.85 -16.55 -2.96
C SER A 26 -3.49 -15.08 -3.06
N LEU A 27 -4.04 -14.39 -4.05
CA LEU A 27 -3.85 -12.95 -4.25
C LEU A 27 -4.77 -12.09 -3.37
N GLY A 28 -5.79 -12.69 -2.73
CA GLY A 28 -6.85 -11.96 -2.05
C GLY A 28 -7.97 -11.50 -3.00
N LEU A 29 -8.98 -10.81 -2.47
CA LEU A 29 -10.17 -10.42 -3.23
C LEU A 29 -9.87 -9.40 -4.32
N MET A 30 -9.22 -8.30 -3.95
CA MET A 30 -8.92 -7.19 -4.86
C MET A 30 -7.92 -7.61 -5.93
N ASN A 31 -6.79 -8.18 -5.51
CA ASN A 31 -5.73 -8.54 -6.45
C ASN A 31 -6.10 -9.72 -7.35
N SER A 32 -6.97 -10.64 -6.90
CA SER A 32 -7.54 -11.67 -7.77
C SER A 32 -8.43 -11.07 -8.88
N SER A 33 -9.20 -10.03 -8.56
CA SER A 33 -9.99 -9.30 -9.57
C SER A 33 -9.09 -8.56 -10.54
N VAL A 34 -8.10 -7.82 -10.02
CA VAL A 34 -7.11 -7.12 -10.85
C VAL A 34 -6.37 -8.07 -11.78
N TRP A 35 -5.92 -9.23 -11.28
CA TRP A 35 -5.24 -10.24 -12.09
C TRP A 35 -6.11 -10.78 -13.22
N ARG A 36 -7.41 -10.94 -12.98
CA ARG A 36 -8.37 -11.44 -13.95
C ARG A 36 -8.69 -10.42 -15.04
N GLU A 37 -8.80 -9.13 -14.66
CA GLU A 37 -9.24 -8.07 -15.56
C GLU A 37 -8.09 -7.43 -16.34
N ASP A 38 -7.02 -7.03 -15.66
CA ASP A 38 -5.81 -6.43 -16.25
C ASP A 38 -4.58 -6.76 -15.40
N PRO A 39 -3.87 -7.86 -15.68
CA PRO A 39 -2.68 -8.28 -14.92
C PRO A 39 -1.57 -7.22 -14.82
N ARG A 40 -1.46 -6.30 -15.79
CA ARG A 40 -0.44 -5.23 -15.78
C ARG A 40 -0.62 -4.31 -14.58
N ARG A 41 -1.86 -4.07 -14.16
CA ARG A 41 -2.15 -3.24 -12.98
C ARG A 41 -1.52 -3.81 -11.71
N LEU A 42 -1.43 -5.14 -11.59
CA LEU A 42 -0.77 -5.77 -10.46
C LEU A 42 0.72 -5.42 -10.41
N VAL A 43 1.40 -5.45 -11.56
CA VAL A 43 2.83 -5.07 -11.65
C VAL A 43 3.02 -3.62 -11.20
N ILE A 44 2.18 -2.69 -11.68
CA ILE A 44 2.23 -1.27 -11.31
C ILE A 44 1.98 -1.09 -9.81
N THR A 45 0.98 -1.77 -9.24
CA THR A 45 0.69 -1.73 -7.80
C THR A 45 1.87 -2.25 -6.98
N LEU A 46 2.42 -3.42 -7.33
CA LEU A 46 3.56 -3.99 -6.60
C LEU A 46 4.84 -3.13 -6.71
N ALA A 47 5.02 -2.37 -7.79
CA ALA A 47 6.12 -1.42 -7.90
C ALA A 47 6.02 -0.28 -6.87
N ARG A 48 4.80 0.16 -6.49
CA ARG A 48 4.59 1.12 -5.40
C ARG A 48 5.02 0.53 -4.06
N TYR A 49 4.63 -0.70 -3.76
CA TYR A 49 5.07 -1.41 -2.56
C TYR A 49 6.58 -1.61 -2.52
N LYS A 50 7.20 -1.95 -3.67
CA LYS A 50 8.66 -2.03 -3.79
C LYS A 50 9.32 -0.69 -3.48
N PHE A 51 8.78 0.42 -3.99
CA PHE A 51 9.30 1.76 -3.67
C PHE A 51 9.20 2.02 -2.16
N VAL A 52 8.04 1.82 -1.55
CA VAL A 52 7.83 1.97 -0.10
C VAL A 52 8.83 1.12 0.69
N SER A 53 9.00 -0.16 0.34
CA SER A 53 9.91 -1.07 1.03
C SER A 53 11.35 -0.56 1.03
N LYS A 54 11.80 0.04 -0.07
CA LYS A 54 13.16 0.60 -0.16
C LYS A 54 13.32 1.91 0.61
N MET A 55 12.27 2.75 0.63
CA MET A 55 12.31 4.01 1.39
C MET A 55 12.24 3.78 2.91
N LEU A 56 11.57 2.72 3.36
CA LEU A 56 11.40 2.39 4.77
C LEU A 56 12.32 1.25 5.27
N SER A 57 13.29 0.82 4.45
CA SER A 57 14.22 -0.26 4.81
C SER A 57 14.96 0.03 6.11
N GLY A 58 14.94 -0.94 7.04
CA GLY A 58 15.59 -0.85 8.35
C GLY A 58 14.77 -0.16 9.45
N MET A 59 13.56 0.30 9.16
CA MET A 59 12.68 0.85 10.20
C MET A 59 12.09 -0.26 11.09
N ASP A 60 11.95 0.02 12.39
CA ASP A 60 11.50 -0.98 13.36
C ASP A 60 10.00 -1.23 13.22
N ARG A 61 9.16 -0.23 13.40
CA ARG A 61 7.70 -0.34 13.39
C ARG A 61 7.09 0.50 12.29
N VAL A 62 6.42 -0.17 11.37
CA VAL A 62 5.77 0.45 10.22
C VAL A 62 4.29 0.08 10.21
N ALA A 63 3.44 0.99 9.76
CA ALA A 63 2.02 0.70 9.55
C ALA A 63 1.57 1.04 8.12
N GLU A 64 0.62 0.25 7.61
CA GLU A 64 -0.13 0.53 6.39
C GLU A 64 -1.55 0.98 6.76
N ILE A 65 -2.00 2.08 6.16
CA ILE A 65 -3.38 2.57 6.29
C ILE A 65 -4.11 2.33 4.97
N GLY A 66 -5.20 1.56 5.02
CA GLY A 66 -5.97 1.18 3.84
C GLY A 66 -5.29 0.08 3.04
N CYS A 67 -5.04 -1.06 3.67
CA CYS A 67 -4.26 -2.15 3.07
C CYS A 67 -5.04 -2.98 2.03
N GLY A 68 -6.36 -2.82 1.92
CA GLY A 68 -7.19 -3.74 1.15
C GLY A 68 -6.95 -5.18 1.57
N ASP A 69 -6.71 -6.08 0.62
CA ASP A 69 -6.42 -7.49 0.91
C ASP A 69 -4.98 -7.77 1.43
N GLY A 70 -4.14 -6.72 1.60
CA GLY A 70 -2.81 -6.81 2.18
C GLY A 70 -1.78 -7.58 1.34
N PHE A 71 -2.07 -7.91 0.09
CA PHE A 71 -1.19 -8.74 -0.76
C PHE A 71 0.19 -8.13 -0.94
N GLY A 72 0.26 -6.80 -1.17
CA GLY A 72 1.53 -6.08 -1.37
C GLY A 72 2.35 -5.89 -0.09
N ALA A 73 1.73 -5.97 1.07
CA ALA A 73 2.36 -5.69 2.37
C ALA A 73 3.57 -6.59 2.66
N ARG A 74 3.60 -7.83 2.14
CA ARG A 74 4.76 -8.74 2.29
C ARG A 74 6.04 -8.16 1.71
N ILE A 75 5.98 -7.33 0.67
CA ILE A 75 7.14 -6.70 0.05
C ILE A 75 7.77 -5.71 1.04
N VAL A 76 6.94 -4.95 1.76
CA VAL A 76 7.41 -4.01 2.79
C VAL A 76 7.92 -4.77 4.01
N ARG A 77 7.19 -5.82 4.46
CA ARG A 77 7.56 -6.62 5.63
C ARG A 77 8.96 -7.24 5.54
N GLN A 78 9.47 -7.50 4.35
CA GLN A 78 10.83 -8.05 4.15
C GLN A 78 11.93 -7.06 4.54
N GLU A 79 11.65 -5.77 4.55
CA GLU A 79 12.63 -4.70 4.75
C GLU A 79 12.48 -4.01 6.12
N VAL A 80 11.39 -4.27 6.87
CA VAL A 80 11.09 -3.61 8.15
C VAL A 80 11.02 -4.61 9.31
N GLY A 81 11.18 -4.14 10.55
CA GLY A 81 11.15 -4.98 11.76
C GLY A 81 9.76 -5.56 12.03
N GLU A 82 8.76 -4.70 12.17
CA GLU A 82 7.36 -5.04 12.41
C GLU A 82 6.48 -4.30 11.40
N LEU A 83 5.43 -4.96 10.94
CA LEU A 83 4.43 -4.33 10.06
C LEU A 83 3.03 -4.59 10.60
N LEU A 84 2.29 -3.50 10.84
CA LEU A 84 0.86 -3.47 11.09
C LEU A 84 0.15 -3.04 9.80
N ILE A 85 -0.84 -3.78 9.36
CA ILE A 85 -1.72 -3.34 8.28
C ILE A 85 -3.13 -3.07 8.81
N THR A 86 -3.77 -2.03 8.31
CA THR A 86 -5.12 -1.66 8.74
C THR A 86 -6.02 -1.34 7.56
N ASP A 87 -7.28 -1.69 7.70
CA ASP A 87 -8.33 -1.29 6.78
C ASP A 87 -9.60 -0.96 7.56
N VAL A 88 -10.44 -0.10 6.99
CA VAL A 88 -11.76 0.23 7.56
C VAL A 88 -12.75 -0.92 7.35
N ASP A 89 -12.57 -1.71 6.30
CA ASP A 89 -13.46 -2.81 5.94
C ASP A 89 -12.99 -4.14 6.58
N PRO A 90 -13.77 -4.71 7.51
CA PRO A 90 -13.42 -5.95 8.18
C PRO A 90 -13.20 -7.14 7.23
N ILE A 91 -13.85 -7.15 6.06
CA ILE A 91 -13.72 -8.25 5.10
C ILE A 91 -12.28 -8.40 4.59
N PHE A 92 -11.55 -7.29 4.39
CA PHE A 92 -10.17 -7.33 3.93
C PHE A 92 -9.24 -7.90 5.01
N ILE A 93 -9.44 -7.52 6.26
CA ILE A 93 -8.67 -8.04 7.40
C ILE A 93 -8.95 -9.55 7.59
N GLU A 94 -10.21 -9.98 7.46
CA GLU A 94 -10.56 -11.41 7.49
C GLU A 94 -9.92 -12.18 6.32
N GLN A 95 -9.93 -11.62 5.11
CA GLN A 95 -9.28 -12.25 3.94
C GLN A 95 -7.77 -12.34 4.12
N PHE A 96 -7.13 -11.28 4.63
CA PHE A 96 -5.69 -11.30 4.90
C PHE A 96 -5.31 -12.42 5.87
N SER A 97 -6.11 -12.70 6.89
CA SER A 97 -5.84 -13.77 7.85
C SER A 97 -5.72 -15.15 7.19
N LYS A 98 -6.39 -15.36 6.05
CA LYS A 98 -6.37 -16.62 5.26
C LYS A 98 -5.15 -16.76 4.37
N ILE A 99 -4.48 -15.63 4.05
CA ILE A 99 -3.30 -15.58 3.18
C ILE A 99 -2.02 -15.19 3.94
N SER A 100 -2.11 -15.03 5.25
CA SER A 100 -0.95 -14.70 6.09
C SER A 100 0.10 -15.81 6.05
N SER A 101 1.37 -15.41 6.11
CA SER A 101 2.50 -16.34 6.04
C SER A 101 3.30 -16.31 7.34
N PRO A 102 3.62 -17.45 7.96
CA PRO A 102 4.47 -17.48 9.14
C PRO A 102 5.91 -17.01 8.85
N ARG A 103 6.35 -17.07 7.60
CA ARG A 103 7.67 -16.56 7.17
C ARG A 103 7.74 -15.03 7.24
N TRP A 104 6.62 -14.36 6.97
CA TRP A 104 6.50 -12.90 6.95
C TRP A 104 5.33 -12.49 7.85
N PRO A 105 5.50 -12.56 9.20
CA PRO A 105 4.43 -12.23 10.13
C PRO A 105 4.07 -10.75 10.02
N ILE A 106 2.79 -10.49 9.81
CA ILE A 106 2.20 -9.15 9.69
C ILE A 106 1.00 -9.10 10.64
N GLU A 107 0.93 -8.09 11.47
CA GLU A 107 -0.25 -7.80 12.29
C GLU A 107 -1.31 -7.12 11.44
N ALA A 108 -2.59 -7.52 11.57
CA ALA A 108 -3.68 -6.94 10.81
C ALA A 108 -4.82 -6.53 11.75
N GLN A 109 -5.35 -5.33 11.60
CA GLN A 109 -6.40 -4.77 12.45
C GLN A 109 -7.43 -4.00 11.64
N VAL A 110 -8.70 -4.10 12.02
CA VAL A 110 -9.73 -3.16 11.55
C VAL A 110 -9.50 -1.83 12.26
N ASN A 111 -9.27 -0.78 11.49
CA ASN A 111 -9.15 0.58 12.01
C ASN A 111 -9.66 1.60 11.01
N ASN A 112 -10.56 2.46 11.46
CA ASN A 112 -10.98 3.63 10.70
C ASN A 112 -10.10 4.83 11.12
N ILE A 113 -9.17 5.21 10.27
CA ILE A 113 -8.27 6.34 10.53
C ILE A 113 -9.00 7.68 10.63
N LEU A 114 -10.23 7.79 10.11
CA LEU A 114 -11.05 8.99 10.26
C LEU A 114 -11.68 9.09 11.67
N GLU A 115 -11.83 7.99 12.38
CA GLU A 115 -12.38 7.99 13.74
C GLU A 115 -11.32 8.17 14.81
N LYS A 116 -10.14 7.55 14.62
CA LYS A 116 -9.07 7.57 15.62
C LYS A 116 -7.71 7.23 15.01
N PRO A 117 -6.61 7.77 15.59
CA PRO A 117 -5.25 7.35 15.24
C PRO A 117 -5.02 5.87 15.62
N LEU A 118 -3.89 5.32 15.20
CA LEU A 118 -3.42 4.01 15.65
C LEU A 118 -3.25 3.99 17.17
N SER A 119 -3.49 2.84 17.78
CA SER A 119 -3.39 2.67 19.25
C SER A 119 -1.97 2.84 19.79
N LYS A 120 -0.97 2.65 18.94
CA LYS A 120 0.45 2.83 19.25
C LYS A 120 1.11 3.64 18.14
N ARG A 121 2.02 4.52 18.51
CA ARG A 121 2.84 5.25 17.54
C ARG A 121 3.85 4.32 16.87
N VAL A 122 4.10 4.61 15.59
CA VAL A 122 5.03 3.88 14.71
C VAL A 122 6.10 4.81 14.14
N ASP A 123 7.18 4.24 13.60
CA ASP A 123 8.28 5.00 13.03
C ASP A 123 7.97 5.47 11.62
N ALA A 124 7.14 4.69 10.89
CA ALA A 124 6.65 5.12 9.60
C ALA A 124 5.23 4.62 9.33
N ILE A 125 4.52 5.38 8.49
CA ILE A 125 3.22 5.00 7.94
C ILE A 125 3.33 5.10 6.42
N TYR A 126 2.70 4.17 5.71
CA TYR A 126 2.39 4.37 4.30
C TYR A 126 0.90 4.15 4.04
N SER A 127 0.39 4.90 3.06
CA SER A 127 -1.01 4.82 2.63
C SER A 127 -1.04 5.03 1.13
N LEU A 128 -1.44 4.01 0.40
CA LEU A 128 -1.45 3.96 -1.07
C LEU A 128 -2.88 3.75 -1.56
N ASP A 129 -3.30 4.56 -2.50
CA ASP A 129 -4.66 4.47 -3.08
C ASP A 129 -5.78 4.60 -2.02
N VAL A 130 -5.64 5.55 -1.08
CA VAL A 130 -6.61 5.82 0.01
C VAL A 130 -7.08 7.27 0.00
N MET A 131 -6.15 8.23 -0.05
CA MET A 131 -6.48 9.65 0.13
C MET A 131 -7.46 10.19 -0.92
N GLU A 132 -7.43 9.66 -2.14
CA GLU A 132 -8.39 10.00 -3.20
C GLU A 132 -9.84 9.61 -2.87
N HIS A 133 -10.03 8.66 -1.97
CA HIS A 133 -11.36 8.23 -1.49
C HIS A 133 -11.84 9.00 -0.26
N ILE A 134 -10.96 9.78 0.38
CA ILE A 134 -11.30 10.60 1.54
C ILE A 134 -11.89 11.94 1.05
N SER A 135 -13.07 12.31 1.57
CA SER A 135 -13.68 13.58 1.19
C SER A 135 -12.82 14.78 1.60
N LEU A 136 -12.96 15.91 0.89
CA LEU A 136 -12.26 17.14 1.30
C LEU A 136 -12.63 17.59 2.74
N ALA A 137 -13.82 17.26 3.20
CA ALA A 137 -14.26 17.58 4.57
C ALA A 137 -13.52 16.73 5.62
N ASP A 138 -13.11 15.51 5.26
CA ASP A 138 -12.46 14.57 6.16
C ASP A 138 -10.93 14.53 6.02
N GLU A 139 -10.39 15.24 5.00
CA GLU A 139 -8.94 15.25 4.71
C GLU A 139 -8.10 15.71 5.91
N GLU A 140 -8.57 16.73 6.61
CA GLU A 140 -7.89 17.26 7.80
C GLU A 140 -7.78 16.19 8.90
N ILE A 141 -8.88 15.48 9.20
CA ILE A 141 -8.88 14.45 10.24
C ILE A 141 -8.01 13.25 9.84
N TYR A 142 -8.03 12.87 8.54
CA TYR A 142 -7.17 11.82 7.99
C TYR A 142 -5.70 12.13 8.23
N LEU A 143 -5.21 13.31 7.83
CA LEU A 143 -3.81 13.69 7.97
C LEU A 143 -3.40 13.93 9.42
N LYS A 144 -4.27 14.51 10.26
CA LYS A 144 -4.03 14.67 11.69
C LYS A 144 -3.87 13.32 12.39
N ASN A 145 -4.74 12.35 12.10
CA ASN A 145 -4.66 11.03 12.72
C ASN A 145 -3.42 10.24 12.25
N ILE A 146 -2.97 10.43 11.01
CA ILE A 146 -1.67 9.91 10.54
C ILE A 146 -0.53 10.54 11.37
N CYS A 147 -0.50 11.85 11.53
CA CYS A 147 0.53 12.53 12.33
C CYS A 147 0.53 12.07 13.79
N LEU A 148 -0.65 11.93 14.41
CA LEU A 148 -0.79 11.44 15.78
C LEU A 148 -0.34 9.98 15.95
N SER A 149 -0.38 9.20 14.89
CA SER A 149 0.06 7.80 14.85
C SER A 149 1.57 7.65 14.64
N LEU A 150 2.27 8.73 14.31
CA LEU A 150 3.72 8.73 14.08
C LEU A 150 4.50 9.15 15.33
N ASN A 151 5.73 8.65 15.45
CA ASN A 151 6.73 9.18 16.36
C ASN A 151 7.16 10.60 15.92
N GLU A 152 7.80 11.38 16.79
CA GLU A 152 8.16 12.79 16.56
C GLU A 152 9.00 13.01 15.28
N VAL A 153 9.86 12.07 14.92
CA VAL A 153 10.68 12.09 13.70
C VAL A 153 10.17 11.10 12.65
N GLY A 154 8.90 10.68 12.79
CA GLY A 154 8.31 9.67 11.94
C GLY A 154 8.18 10.09 10.47
N ILE A 155 7.99 9.11 9.61
CA ILE A 155 7.86 9.27 8.15
C ILE A 155 6.48 8.81 7.72
N ALA A 156 5.80 9.60 6.87
CA ALA A 156 4.64 9.15 6.12
C ALA A 156 4.95 9.07 4.63
N ILE A 157 4.48 8.01 3.96
CA ILE A 157 4.47 7.90 2.50
C ILE A 157 3.02 7.87 2.06
N ILE A 158 2.58 8.91 1.35
CA ILE A 158 1.23 9.04 0.83
C ILE A 158 1.28 8.93 -0.69
N GLY A 159 0.58 7.93 -1.23
CA GLY A 159 0.50 7.70 -2.68
C GLY A 159 -0.94 7.73 -3.18
N MET A 160 -1.19 8.40 -4.30
CA MET A 160 -2.51 8.51 -4.91
C MET A 160 -2.43 8.76 -6.42
N PRO A 161 -3.48 8.40 -7.20
CA PRO A 161 -3.59 8.81 -8.59
C PRO A 161 -3.57 10.33 -8.74
N SER A 162 -2.90 10.85 -9.78
CA SER A 162 -2.90 12.28 -10.06
C SER A 162 -4.27 12.75 -10.56
N LEU A 163 -4.59 14.02 -10.32
CA LEU A 163 -5.79 14.66 -10.88
C LEU A 163 -5.77 14.61 -12.41
N GLU A 164 -4.60 14.84 -13.01
CA GLU A 164 -4.40 14.86 -14.45
C GLU A 164 -4.69 13.50 -15.10
N SER A 165 -4.44 12.41 -14.39
CA SER A 165 -4.70 11.05 -14.89
C SER A 165 -6.17 10.65 -14.89
N GLN A 166 -7.04 11.39 -14.19
CA GLN A 166 -8.45 11.01 -14.01
C GLN A 166 -9.25 10.99 -15.32
N VAL A 167 -8.78 11.67 -16.35
CA VAL A 167 -9.40 11.59 -17.69
C VAL A 167 -9.34 10.18 -18.27
N TYR A 168 -8.36 9.38 -17.86
CA TYR A 168 -8.13 8.00 -18.29
C TYR A 168 -8.66 6.95 -17.29
N ALA A 169 -9.15 7.39 -16.12
CA ALA A 169 -9.64 6.48 -15.08
C ALA A 169 -10.91 5.72 -15.54
N SER A 170 -11.07 4.49 -15.04
CA SER A 170 -12.28 3.70 -15.27
C SER A 170 -13.52 4.38 -14.66
N PRO A 171 -14.75 4.06 -15.11
CA PRO A 171 -15.96 4.58 -14.50
C PRO A 171 -16.00 4.36 -12.98
N GLY A 172 -15.70 3.14 -12.50
CA GLY A 172 -15.69 2.84 -11.07
C GLY A 172 -14.63 3.63 -10.29
N SER A 173 -13.44 3.87 -10.89
CA SER A 173 -12.44 4.74 -10.28
C SER A 173 -12.94 6.19 -10.20
N LYS A 174 -13.57 6.70 -11.25
CA LYS A 174 -14.12 8.08 -11.25
C LYS A 174 -15.19 8.28 -10.18
N ASP A 175 -16.03 7.28 -9.95
CA ASP A 175 -17.07 7.34 -8.92
C ASP A 175 -16.48 7.35 -7.49
N GLY A 176 -15.38 6.62 -7.27
CA GLY A 176 -14.72 6.51 -5.96
C GLY A 176 -13.68 7.59 -5.68
N HIS A 177 -13.08 8.20 -6.71
CA HIS A 177 -12.00 9.18 -6.57
C HIS A 177 -12.55 10.59 -6.37
N VAL A 178 -12.91 10.93 -5.14
CA VAL A 178 -13.55 12.20 -4.78
C VAL A 178 -12.57 13.33 -4.47
N ASN A 179 -11.28 13.01 -4.30
CA ASN A 179 -10.26 13.95 -3.82
C ASN A 179 -8.87 13.75 -4.48
N CYS A 180 -8.83 13.49 -5.78
CA CYS A 180 -7.56 13.50 -6.50
C CYS A 180 -6.95 14.90 -6.54
N LYS A 181 -5.62 14.99 -6.47
CA LYS A 181 -4.87 16.23 -6.44
C LYS A 181 -3.86 16.32 -7.58
N SER A 182 -3.55 17.56 -7.99
CA SER A 182 -2.32 17.81 -8.75
C SER A 182 -1.10 17.60 -7.85
N GLY A 183 0.07 17.39 -8.44
CA GLY A 183 1.30 17.26 -7.65
C GLY A 183 1.63 18.48 -6.79
N GLN A 184 1.25 19.68 -7.25
CA GLN A 184 1.44 20.92 -6.51
C GLN A 184 0.47 21.01 -5.31
N ASP A 185 -0.80 20.66 -5.51
CA ASP A 185 -1.81 20.69 -4.44
C ASP A 185 -1.52 19.63 -3.39
N LEU A 186 -1.18 18.40 -3.79
CA LEU A 186 -0.78 17.35 -2.85
C LEU A 186 0.41 17.80 -1.99
N ARG A 187 1.45 18.36 -2.62
CA ARG A 187 2.60 18.90 -1.90
C ARG A 187 2.21 20.02 -0.93
N GLY A 188 1.30 20.91 -1.34
CA GLY A 188 0.79 22.01 -0.53
C GLY A 188 0.14 21.49 0.74
N VAL A 189 -0.83 20.62 0.60
CA VAL A 189 -1.56 20.01 1.71
C VAL A 189 -0.62 19.25 2.66
N LEU A 190 0.26 18.39 2.15
CA LEU A 190 1.18 17.61 2.99
C LEU A 190 2.15 18.50 3.79
N ARG A 191 2.54 19.67 3.27
CA ARG A 191 3.40 20.64 3.97
C ARG A 191 2.74 21.32 5.15
N GLU A 192 1.43 21.32 5.26
CA GLU A 192 0.73 21.82 6.43
C GLU A 192 0.94 20.90 7.65
N TYR A 193 1.16 19.63 7.42
CA TYR A 193 1.28 18.59 8.47
C TYR A 193 2.70 18.10 8.71
N PHE A 194 3.60 18.27 7.74
CA PHE A 194 4.97 17.76 7.83
C PHE A 194 6.01 18.85 7.57
N GLN A 195 7.14 18.76 8.24
CA GLN A 195 8.22 19.73 8.07
C GLN A 195 8.89 19.62 6.70
N TYR A 196 9.11 18.40 6.21
CA TYR A 196 9.73 18.13 4.92
C TYR A 196 8.83 17.24 4.08
N VAL A 197 8.66 17.59 2.80
CA VAL A 197 7.87 16.84 1.83
C VAL A 197 8.66 16.72 0.53
N PHE A 198 8.96 15.49 0.14
CA PHE A 198 9.64 15.12 -1.09
C PHE A 198 8.63 14.45 -2.03
N MET A 199 8.44 15.03 -3.21
CA MET A 199 7.46 14.53 -4.17
C MET A 199 8.13 13.67 -5.25
N PHE A 200 7.47 12.56 -5.58
CA PHE A 200 7.80 11.67 -6.68
C PHE A 200 6.60 11.52 -7.61
N SER A 201 6.91 11.28 -8.85
CA SER A 201 5.96 10.94 -9.91
C SER A 201 6.10 9.47 -10.27
N MET A 202 5.03 8.84 -10.77
CA MET A 202 5.10 7.49 -11.28
C MET A 202 4.38 7.38 -12.63
N ASN A 203 5.03 6.70 -13.58
CA ASN A 203 4.44 6.26 -14.83
C ASN A 203 4.71 4.76 -14.98
N ASP A 204 3.66 3.99 -15.22
CA ASP A 204 3.69 2.53 -15.16
C ASP A 204 4.34 2.04 -13.84
N GLU A 205 5.38 1.23 -13.88
CA GLU A 205 6.13 0.76 -12.71
C GLU A 205 7.32 1.65 -12.31
N LEU A 206 7.57 2.73 -13.06
CA LEU A 206 8.74 3.60 -12.85
C LEU A 206 8.42 4.79 -11.94
N VAL A 207 9.07 4.85 -10.78
CA VAL A 207 9.03 6.02 -9.88
C VAL A 207 10.20 6.95 -10.23
N HIS A 208 9.91 8.25 -10.37
CA HIS A 208 10.87 9.28 -10.77
C HIS A 208 10.53 10.65 -10.17
N THR A 209 11.36 11.66 -10.40
CA THR A 209 11.15 13.05 -9.95
C THR A 209 10.77 13.98 -11.11
N GLY A 210 10.09 13.44 -12.12
CA GLY A 210 9.73 14.17 -13.33
C GLY A 210 8.54 15.12 -13.15
N PHE A 211 8.13 15.70 -14.27
CA PHE A 211 7.09 16.72 -14.36
C PHE A 211 5.71 16.14 -13.95
N PHE A 212 5.17 16.60 -12.84
CA PHE A 212 3.93 16.10 -12.23
C PHE A 212 2.73 16.00 -13.17
N PRO A 213 2.43 17.00 -14.03
CA PRO A 213 1.28 16.94 -14.90
C PRO A 213 1.30 15.79 -15.92
N MET A 214 2.43 15.15 -16.13
CA MET A 214 2.55 13.97 -17.00
C MET A 214 2.48 12.64 -16.24
N ALA A 215 2.43 12.67 -14.91
CA ALA A 215 2.40 11.48 -14.08
C ALA A 215 0.97 10.96 -13.93
N HIS A 216 0.78 9.64 -13.92
CA HIS A 216 -0.51 9.05 -13.57
C HIS A 216 -0.67 8.79 -12.07
N TYR A 217 0.43 8.79 -11.31
CA TYR A 217 0.44 8.56 -9.88
C TYR A 217 1.46 9.45 -9.19
N LEU A 218 1.14 9.91 -8.00
CA LEU A 218 1.96 10.80 -7.18
C LEU A 218 2.30 10.11 -5.87
N ILE A 219 3.53 10.31 -5.38
CA ILE A 219 3.96 9.83 -4.06
C ILE A 219 4.63 10.99 -3.32
N GLY A 220 4.15 11.29 -2.12
CA GLY A 220 4.79 12.19 -1.18
C GLY A 220 5.49 11.42 -0.07
N ILE A 221 6.80 11.63 0.12
CA ILE A 221 7.52 11.22 1.33
C ILE A 221 7.56 12.43 2.26
N CYS A 222 6.96 12.25 3.43
CA CYS A 222 6.72 13.31 4.42
C CYS A 222 7.48 12.97 5.70
N CYS A 223 8.33 13.88 6.18
CA CYS A 223 9.14 13.64 7.36
C CYS A 223 8.84 14.67 8.45
N THR A 224 8.93 14.22 9.69
CA THR A 224 8.77 15.05 10.90
C THR A 224 7.38 15.69 10.95
N PRO A 225 6.38 15.00 11.54
CA PRO A 225 5.06 15.57 11.80
C PRO A 225 5.16 16.89 12.58
N ARG A 226 4.24 17.83 12.32
CA ARG A 226 4.15 19.13 13.01
C ARG A 226 3.25 19.09 14.22
#